data_5619927597ccb95c857be03ea17fd169
#
_entry.id   5619927597ccb95c857be03ea17fd169
#
_cell.length_a   1.000
_cell.length_b   1.000
_cell.length_c   1.000
_cell.angle_alpha   90.00
_cell.angle_beta   90.00
_cell.angle_gamma   90.00
#
_symmetry.space_group_name_H-M   'P 1'
#
loop_
_entity.id
_entity.type
_entity.pdbx_description
1 polymer ?
#
loop_
_entity_poly.entity_id
_entity_poly.type
_entity_poly.pdbx_seq_one_letter_code
_entity_poly.pdbx_strand_id
1 'polypeptide(L)'
;MVGNILVAHGMRKGNQNKALAEFIATLLKDEDYHYELAFLESDTQSLELKMERMIHQGIKEFRIVPLLIFSAMHYMSDIPDILMKMQNKYPNISSHISEPLGTHPYMKALVERRIDDVKLSDDSNAAVVIIAHGNGSGRFTKAHDELKDFVEAVDSKQPVYARTLYGALTFRNDLEEISKQYDELIIVPLFFFDGRLVNKVKGVIDEMPIHCNLHITPSINFDDSLKLIIRERFEALYV
;
A
#
# COMPACT_ATOMS: atom_id res chain seq x y z
N MET A 1 -15.26 7.77 -24.26
CA MET A 1 -15.02 6.50 -23.51
C MET A 1 -13.89 6.78 -22.54
N VAL A 2 -14.04 6.32 -21.31
CA VAL A 2 -13.09 6.49 -20.21
C VAL A 2 -12.32 5.19 -20.00
N GLY A 3 -11.01 5.27 -19.80
CA GLY A 3 -10.13 4.16 -19.48
C GLY A 3 -9.76 4.14 -18.00
N ASN A 4 -10.23 3.13 -17.28
CA ASN A 4 -9.86 2.94 -15.88
C ASN A 4 -8.64 2.04 -15.81
N ILE A 5 -7.60 2.47 -15.10
CA ILE A 5 -6.35 1.72 -14.94
C ILE A 5 -5.99 1.62 -13.46
N LEU A 6 -5.81 0.39 -13.00
CA LEU A 6 -5.18 0.10 -11.73
C LEU A 6 -3.66 0.00 -11.96
N VAL A 7 -2.87 0.69 -11.14
CA VAL A 7 -1.40 0.70 -11.28
C VAL A 7 -0.75 0.17 -10.02
N ALA A 8 -0.10 -0.99 -10.13
CA ALA A 8 0.68 -1.57 -9.04
C ALA A 8 2.18 -1.39 -9.28
N HIS A 9 2.97 -1.49 -8.20
CA HIS A 9 4.43 -1.52 -8.32
C HIS A 9 4.88 -2.63 -9.28
N GLY A 10 4.39 -3.84 -9.05
CA GLY A 10 4.76 -5.02 -9.81
C GLY A 10 6.16 -5.54 -9.47
N MET A 11 6.57 -6.54 -10.22
CA MET A 11 7.92 -7.12 -10.19
C MET A 11 8.35 -7.51 -11.60
N ARG A 12 9.62 -7.30 -11.92
CA ARG A 12 10.19 -7.71 -13.23
C ARG A 12 10.28 -9.23 -13.39
N LYS A 13 10.40 -9.95 -12.29
CA LYS A 13 10.53 -11.43 -12.27
C LYS A 13 9.70 -12.02 -11.15
N GLY A 14 9.15 -13.22 -11.38
CA GLY A 14 8.35 -13.96 -10.41
C GLY A 14 6.86 -13.98 -10.74
N ASN A 15 6.08 -14.66 -9.90
CA ASN A 15 4.65 -14.89 -10.12
C ASN A 15 3.74 -13.88 -9.41
N GLN A 16 4.30 -12.90 -8.68
CA GLN A 16 3.51 -11.96 -7.87
C GLN A 16 2.58 -11.09 -8.72
N ASN A 17 3.03 -10.65 -9.91
CA ASN A 17 2.17 -9.89 -10.82
C ASN A 17 0.94 -10.72 -11.24
N LYS A 18 1.15 -12.02 -11.50
CA LYS A 18 0.06 -12.93 -11.85
C LYS A 18 -0.89 -13.14 -10.68
N ALA A 19 -0.36 -13.40 -9.49
CA ALA A 19 -1.17 -13.59 -8.27
C ALA A 19 -2.00 -12.33 -7.95
N LEU A 20 -1.40 -11.13 -8.08
CA LEU A 20 -2.13 -9.87 -7.92
C LEU A 20 -3.22 -9.69 -8.99
N ALA A 21 -2.91 -10.01 -10.26
CA ALA A 21 -3.88 -9.90 -11.34
C ALA A 21 -5.08 -10.86 -11.14
N GLU A 22 -4.85 -12.09 -10.72
CA GLU A 22 -5.90 -13.07 -10.42
C GLU A 22 -6.75 -12.63 -9.23
N PHE A 23 -6.12 -12.10 -8.17
CA PHE A 23 -6.83 -11.55 -7.03
C PHE A 23 -7.72 -10.36 -7.44
N ILE A 24 -7.17 -9.36 -8.11
CA ILE A 24 -7.93 -8.18 -8.56
C ILE A 24 -9.07 -8.59 -9.49
N ALA A 25 -8.84 -9.51 -10.42
CA ALA A 25 -9.88 -10.01 -11.31
C ALA A 25 -11.02 -10.70 -10.53
N THR A 26 -10.70 -11.44 -9.48
CA THR A 26 -11.69 -12.09 -8.61
C THR A 26 -12.43 -11.05 -7.75
N LEU A 27 -11.69 -10.11 -7.17
CA LEU A 27 -12.23 -9.09 -6.27
C LEU A 27 -13.23 -8.17 -6.98
N LEU A 28 -12.94 -7.79 -8.22
CA LEU A 28 -13.73 -6.82 -9.00
C LEU A 28 -14.64 -7.48 -10.06
N LYS A 29 -14.84 -8.80 -10.00
CA LYS A 29 -15.60 -9.55 -11.01
C LYS A 29 -17.07 -9.08 -11.18
N ASP A 30 -17.66 -8.55 -10.09
CA ASP A 30 -19.06 -8.10 -10.04
C ASP A 30 -19.20 -6.57 -10.18
N GLU A 31 -18.12 -5.84 -10.49
CA GLU A 31 -18.13 -4.41 -10.71
C GLU A 31 -18.52 -4.09 -12.17
N ASP A 32 -19.38 -3.09 -12.35
CA ASP A 32 -19.95 -2.72 -13.66
C ASP A 32 -18.99 -1.91 -14.55
N TYR A 33 -17.76 -1.63 -14.09
CA TYR A 33 -16.78 -0.89 -14.85
C TYR A 33 -15.62 -1.76 -15.33
N HIS A 34 -15.22 -1.54 -16.58
CA HIS A 34 -14.04 -2.19 -17.13
C HIS A 34 -12.77 -1.48 -16.65
N TYR A 35 -11.74 -2.24 -16.30
CA TYR A 35 -10.42 -1.72 -15.90
C TYR A 35 -9.29 -2.54 -16.54
N GLU A 36 -8.12 -1.91 -16.68
CA GLU A 36 -6.86 -2.57 -17.03
C GLU A 36 -5.93 -2.54 -15.80
N LEU A 37 -5.15 -3.59 -15.59
CA LEU A 37 -4.12 -3.62 -14.57
C LEU A 37 -2.75 -3.42 -15.20
N ALA A 38 -2.01 -2.41 -14.73
CA ALA A 38 -0.67 -2.07 -15.15
C ALA A 38 0.34 -2.24 -14.01
N PHE A 39 1.60 -2.47 -14.36
CA PHE A 39 2.70 -2.63 -13.40
C PHE A 39 3.86 -1.70 -13.76
N LEU A 40 4.33 -0.90 -12.81
CA LEU A 40 5.44 0.03 -13.01
C LEU A 40 6.76 -0.69 -13.35
N GLU A 41 6.98 -1.86 -12.73
CA GLU A 41 8.18 -2.68 -12.92
C GLU A 41 7.98 -3.80 -13.97
N SER A 42 7.17 -3.58 -15.02
CA SER A 42 6.93 -4.58 -16.06
C SER A 42 7.23 -4.05 -17.45
N ASP A 43 8.04 -4.78 -18.21
CA ASP A 43 8.36 -4.43 -19.58
C ASP A 43 7.21 -4.76 -20.58
N THR A 44 6.27 -5.62 -20.21
CA THR A 44 5.18 -6.10 -21.09
C THR A 44 3.79 -5.64 -20.69
N GLN A 45 3.63 -5.16 -19.46
CA GLN A 45 2.36 -4.71 -18.89
C GLN A 45 2.54 -3.35 -18.19
N SER A 46 3.39 -2.50 -18.71
CA SER A 46 3.63 -1.16 -18.17
C SER A 46 2.43 -0.24 -18.35
N LEU A 47 2.37 0.83 -17.57
CA LEU A 47 1.32 1.83 -17.65
C LEU A 47 1.28 2.45 -19.07
N GLU A 48 2.45 2.78 -19.63
CA GLU A 48 2.54 3.35 -21.00
C GLU A 48 1.93 2.41 -22.04
N LEU A 49 2.30 1.13 -22.03
CA LEU A 49 1.78 0.15 -23.00
C LEU A 49 0.27 -0.04 -22.89
N LYS A 50 -0.26 -0.03 -21.66
CA LYS A 50 -1.70 -0.11 -21.44
C LYS A 50 -2.42 1.13 -21.96
N MET A 51 -1.92 2.32 -21.63
CA MET A 51 -2.48 3.58 -22.13
C MET A 51 -2.42 3.65 -23.67
N GLU A 52 -1.29 3.32 -24.29
CA GLU A 52 -1.15 3.32 -25.77
C GLU A 52 -2.16 2.41 -26.45
N ARG A 53 -2.35 1.20 -25.93
CA ARG A 53 -3.37 0.27 -26.45
C ARG A 53 -4.78 0.87 -26.39
N MET A 54 -5.11 1.48 -25.25
CA MET A 54 -6.43 2.08 -25.03
C MET A 54 -6.63 3.34 -25.89
N ILE A 55 -5.58 4.14 -26.11
CA ILE A 55 -5.60 5.29 -27.03
C ILE A 55 -5.90 4.84 -28.47
N HIS A 56 -5.27 3.76 -28.93
CA HIS A 56 -5.55 3.19 -30.25
C HIS A 56 -6.99 2.64 -30.39
N GLN A 57 -7.65 2.34 -29.27
CA GLN A 57 -9.09 1.98 -29.20
C GLN A 57 -10.00 3.22 -29.10
N GLY A 58 -9.45 4.43 -29.14
CA GLY A 58 -10.18 5.69 -29.14
C GLY A 58 -10.47 6.26 -27.74
N ILE A 59 -9.83 5.74 -26.67
CA ILE A 59 -9.95 6.28 -25.32
C ILE A 59 -9.10 7.54 -25.20
N LYS A 60 -9.68 8.59 -24.60
CA LYS A 60 -9.02 9.89 -24.45
C LYS A 60 -8.96 10.38 -23.01
N GLU A 61 -9.75 9.82 -22.11
CA GLU A 61 -9.76 10.15 -20.70
C GLU A 61 -9.33 8.93 -19.90
N PHE A 62 -8.38 9.11 -18.98
CA PHE A 62 -7.83 8.04 -18.15
C PHE A 62 -8.04 8.34 -16.67
N ARG A 63 -8.52 7.35 -15.94
CA ARG A 63 -8.64 7.36 -14.48
C ARG A 63 -7.69 6.33 -13.93
N ILE A 64 -6.74 6.80 -13.12
CA ILE A 64 -5.64 6.00 -12.60
C ILE A 64 -5.82 5.82 -11.09
N VAL A 65 -5.97 4.59 -10.64
CA VAL A 65 -6.00 4.24 -9.22
C VAL A 65 -4.71 3.49 -8.87
N PRO A 66 -3.80 4.13 -8.12
CA PRO A 66 -2.56 3.48 -7.69
C PRO A 66 -2.83 2.46 -6.59
N LEU A 67 -2.47 1.21 -6.81
CA LEU A 67 -2.43 0.18 -5.78
C LEU A 67 -1.15 0.35 -4.93
N LEU A 68 -1.04 1.52 -4.30
CA LEU A 68 0.08 1.93 -3.44
C LEU A 68 -0.48 2.30 -2.07
N ILE A 69 0.30 2.09 -1.02
CA ILE A 69 -0.14 2.39 0.35
C ILE A 69 -0.06 3.89 0.63
N PHE A 70 1.10 4.51 0.36
CA PHE A 70 1.36 5.93 0.63
C PHE A 70 2.05 6.62 -0.55
N SER A 71 2.07 7.97 -0.51
CA SER A 71 2.63 8.86 -1.53
C SER A 71 4.16 8.88 -1.51
N ALA A 72 4.79 7.74 -1.84
CA ALA A 72 6.24 7.61 -2.00
C ALA A 72 6.68 7.90 -3.45
N MET A 73 7.90 7.51 -3.83
CA MET A 73 8.53 7.78 -5.13
C MET A 73 7.62 7.43 -6.33
N HIS A 74 7.04 6.23 -6.34
CA HIS A 74 6.20 5.79 -7.46
C HIS A 74 4.98 6.68 -7.67
N TYR A 75 4.34 7.13 -6.58
CA TYR A 75 3.21 8.03 -6.64
C TYR A 75 3.61 9.46 -7.00
N MET A 76 4.69 9.97 -6.42
CA MET A 76 5.09 11.38 -6.53
C MET A 76 5.92 11.69 -7.77
N SER A 77 6.55 10.68 -8.39
CA SER A 77 7.46 10.85 -9.53
C SER A 77 7.11 9.92 -10.69
N ASP A 78 7.18 8.60 -10.50
CA ASP A 78 7.15 7.68 -11.64
C ASP A 78 5.81 7.73 -12.40
N ILE A 79 4.68 7.69 -11.70
CA ILE A 79 3.36 7.77 -12.37
C ILE A 79 3.16 9.14 -13.01
N PRO A 80 3.37 10.29 -12.34
CA PRO A 80 3.28 11.62 -12.96
C PRO A 80 4.18 11.77 -14.19
N ASP A 81 5.43 11.30 -14.14
CA ASP A 81 6.38 11.37 -15.26
C ASP A 81 5.88 10.58 -16.48
N ILE A 82 5.33 9.38 -16.24
CA ILE A 82 4.70 8.57 -17.28
C ILE A 82 3.50 9.32 -17.88
N LEU A 83 2.60 9.85 -17.06
CA LEU A 83 1.42 10.56 -17.54
C LEU A 83 1.78 11.81 -18.33
N MET A 84 2.78 12.58 -17.88
CA MET A 84 3.31 13.74 -18.59
C MET A 84 3.90 13.34 -19.94
N LYS A 85 4.68 12.27 -20.01
CA LYS A 85 5.23 11.72 -21.25
C LYS A 85 4.12 11.29 -22.21
N MET A 86 3.08 10.62 -21.69
CA MET A 86 1.93 10.21 -22.51
C MET A 86 1.14 11.42 -23.02
N GLN A 87 0.91 12.44 -22.19
CA GLN A 87 0.26 13.70 -22.60
C GLN A 87 1.04 14.42 -23.71
N ASN A 88 2.38 14.47 -23.61
CA ASN A 88 3.23 15.07 -24.64
C ASN A 88 3.17 14.31 -25.96
N LYS A 89 3.10 12.97 -25.92
CA LYS A 89 3.01 12.12 -27.10
C LYS A 89 1.61 12.14 -27.74
N TYR A 90 0.58 12.27 -26.92
CA TYR A 90 -0.83 12.26 -27.31
C TYR A 90 -1.57 13.48 -26.72
N PRO A 91 -1.48 14.67 -27.33
CA PRO A 91 -1.96 15.92 -26.74
C PRO A 91 -3.47 15.97 -26.44
N ASN A 92 -4.25 15.08 -27.04
CA ASN A 92 -5.72 15.05 -26.91
C ASN A 92 -6.21 14.08 -25.82
N ILE A 93 -5.34 13.58 -24.95
CA ILE A 93 -5.74 12.79 -23.79
C ILE A 93 -5.79 13.62 -22.52
N SER A 94 -6.51 13.15 -21.52
CA SER A 94 -6.47 13.65 -20.13
C SER A 94 -6.27 12.49 -19.17
N SER A 95 -5.63 12.73 -18.05
CA SER A 95 -5.36 11.71 -17.05
C SER A 95 -5.59 12.27 -15.65
N HIS A 96 -6.32 11.52 -14.82
CA HIS A 96 -6.62 11.84 -13.43
C HIS A 96 -6.12 10.69 -12.56
N ILE A 97 -5.43 11.03 -11.47
CA ILE A 97 -4.88 10.06 -10.52
C ILE A 97 -5.59 10.22 -9.18
N SER A 98 -6.06 9.13 -8.59
CA SER A 98 -6.61 9.13 -7.23
C SER A 98 -5.50 9.16 -6.17
N GLU A 99 -5.85 9.47 -4.95
CA GLU A 99 -4.96 9.26 -3.81
C GLU A 99 -4.60 7.77 -3.62
N PRO A 100 -3.48 7.46 -2.93
CA PRO A 100 -3.09 6.11 -2.58
C PRO A 100 -4.14 5.41 -1.72
N LEU A 101 -4.13 4.07 -1.69
CA LEU A 101 -5.11 3.28 -0.95
C LEU A 101 -4.97 3.42 0.57
N GLY A 102 -3.74 3.62 1.07
CA GLY A 102 -3.45 3.69 2.51
C GLY A 102 -4.12 4.86 3.22
N THR A 103 -4.38 5.97 2.52
CA THR A 103 -5.07 7.14 3.08
C THR A 103 -6.59 6.98 3.15
N HIS A 104 -7.14 5.84 2.75
CA HIS A 104 -8.57 5.58 2.76
C HIS A 104 -9.06 5.10 4.13
N PRO A 105 -10.24 5.56 4.62
CA PRO A 105 -10.77 5.15 5.93
C PRO A 105 -10.92 3.63 6.10
N TYR A 106 -11.29 2.90 5.07
CA TYR A 106 -11.39 1.43 5.13
C TYR A 106 -10.04 0.73 5.29
N MET A 107 -8.93 1.35 4.89
CA MET A 107 -7.59 0.82 5.19
C MET A 107 -7.31 0.87 6.69
N LYS A 108 -7.70 1.98 7.33
CA LYS A 108 -7.61 2.14 8.78
C LYS A 108 -8.44 1.06 9.49
N ALA A 109 -9.71 0.91 9.12
CA ALA A 109 -10.60 -0.10 9.70
C ALA A 109 -10.06 -1.55 9.51
N LEU A 110 -9.38 -1.82 8.40
CA LEU A 110 -8.70 -3.10 8.19
C LEU A 110 -7.58 -3.32 9.22
N VAL A 111 -6.74 -2.31 9.44
CA VAL A 111 -5.65 -2.39 10.43
C VAL A 111 -6.20 -2.55 11.85
N GLU A 112 -7.24 -1.81 12.21
CA GLU A 112 -7.92 -1.93 13.51
C GLU A 112 -8.42 -3.36 13.74
N ARG A 113 -9.08 -3.98 12.76
CA ARG A 113 -9.47 -5.40 12.86
C ARG A 113 -8.26 -6.33 13.07
N ARG A 114 -7.12 -6.09 12.38
CA ARG A 114 -5.90 -6.89 12.57
C ARG A 114 -5.36 -6.78 13.99
N ILE A 115 -5.48 -5.61 14.62
CA ILE A 115 -5.10 -5.39 16.01
C ILE A 115 -6.06 -6.12 16.95
N ASP A 116 -7.36 -5.95 16.76
CA ASP A 116 -8.41 -6.54 17.61
C ASP A 116 -8.44 -8.07 17.54
N ASP A 117 -8.04 -8.68 16.42
CA ASP A 117 -7.95 -10.13 16.27
C ASP A 117 -6.82 -10.77 17.11
N VAL A 118 -5.89 -9.97 17.64
CA VAL A 118 -4.79 -10.47 18.49
C VAL A 118 -5.31 -10.70 19.90
N LYS A 119 -5.14 -11.93 20.39
CA LYS A 119 -5.43 -12.28 21.78
C LYS A 119 -4.23 -11.94 22.67
N LEU A 120 -4.36 -10.88 23.43
CA LEU A 120 -3.39 -10.50 24.45
C LEU A 120 -3.67 -11.25 25.76
N SER A 121 -2.66 -11.36 26.61
CA SER A 121 -2.80 -11.88 27.96
C SER A 121 -3.64 -10.92 28.82
N ASP A 122 -4.39 -11.47 29.78
CA ASP A 122 -5.18 -10.66 30.71
C ASP A 122 -4.27 -9.67 31.47
N ASP A 123 -4.68 -8.41 31.52
CA ASP A 123 -3.98 -7.30 32.19
C ASP A 123 -2.57 -7.01 31.65
N SER A 124 -2.19 -7.52 30.46
CA SER A 124 -0.90 -7.23 29.86
C SER A 124 -0.79 -5.77 29.41
N ASN A 125 0.34 -5.14 29.70
CA ASN A 125 0.71 -3.84 29.14
C ASN A 125 1.21 -4.06 27.70
N ALA A 126 0.42 -3.67 26.69
CA ALA A 126 0.73 -3.93 25.29
C ALA A 126 0.83 -2.64 24.46
N ALA A 127 1.58 -2.71 23.35
CA ALA A 127 1.61 -1.65 22.35
C ALA A 127 1.54 -2.21 20.93
N VAL A 128 1.19 -1.35 19.97
CA VAL A 128 1.12 -1.66 18.54
C VAL A 128 2.24 -0.95 17.80
N VAL A 129 2.92 -1.65 16.90
CA VAL A 129 3.92 -1.07 16.00
C VAL A 129 3.50 -1.34 14.57
N ILE A 130 3.04 -0.31 13.86
CA ILE A 130 2.69 -0.39 12.45
C ILE A 130 3.95 -0.15 11.63
N ILE A 131 4.34 -1.13 10.80
CA ILE A 131 5.56 -1.09 9.99
C ILE A 131 5.20 -1.00 8.51
N ALA A 132 5.42 0.20 7.92
CA ALA A 132 5.30 0.43 6.47
C ALA A 132 6.66 0.28 5.76
N HIS A 133 6.67 0.40 4.42
CA HIS A 133 7.87 0.29 3.62
C HIS A 133 8.94 1.32 3.99
N GLY A 134 8.53 2.58 4.08
CA GLY A 134 9.45 3.70 4.28
C GLY A 134 10.21 4.11 3.02
N ASN A 135 11.02 5.16 3.15
CA ASN A 135 11.79 5.74 2.05
C ASN A 135 13.23 6.02 2.50
N GLY A 136 14.18 5.30 1.92
CA GLY A 136 15.61 5.45 2.24
C GLY A 136 16.25 6.74 1.71
N SER A 137 15.63 7.42 0.73
CA SER A 137 16.23 8.58 0.07
C SER A 137 15.99 9.92 0.77
N GLY A 138 15.06 9.99 1.72
CA GLY A 138 14.65 11.24 2.39
C GLY A 138 13.94 12.27 1.51
N ARG A 139 13.75 11.98 0.20
CA ARG A 139 13.20 12.93 -0.77
C ARG A 139 11.67 13.09 -0.71
N PHE A 140 10.96 12.08 -0.27
CA PHE A 140 9.49 12.03 -0.28
C PHE A 140 8.97 11.93 1.14
N THR A 141 8.91 13.07 1.83
CA THR A 141 8.45 13.14 3.23
C THR A 141 6.96 12.87 3.36
N LYS A 142 6.17 13.19 2.32
CA LYS A 142 4.71 13.02 2.33
C LYS A 142 4.26 11.62 2.77
N ALA A 143 4.93 10.55 2.31
CA ALA A 143 4.63 9.19 2.75
C ALA A 143 4.87 8.95 4.25
N HIS A 144 5.83 9.67 4.85
CA HIS A 144 6.07 9.61 6.30
C HIS A 144 5.00 10.36 7.08
N ASP A 145 4.56 11.52 6.57
CA ASP A 145 3.49 12.31 7.18
C ASP A 145 2.17 11.54 7.10
N GLU A 146 1.83 10.98 5.93
CA GLU A 146 0.67 10.11 5.74
C GLU A 146 0.69 8.88 6.68
N LEU A 147 1.86 8.26 6.91
CA LEU A 147 1.97 7.15 7.86
C LEU A 147 1.72 7.61 9.30
N LYS A 148 2.23 8.79 9.69
CA LYS A 148 1.98 9.34 11.03
C LYS A 148 0.50 9.67 11.22
N ASP A 149 -0.08 10.40 10.27
CA ASP A 149 -1.51 10.76 10.29
C ASP A 149 -2.39 9.49 10.35
N PHE A 150 -2.01 8.45 9.59
CA PHE A 150 -2.67 7.16 9.61
C PHE A 150 -2.61 6.52 10.99
N VAL A 151 -1.42 6.48 11.62
CA VAL A 151 -1.22 5.89 12.95
C VAL A 151 -1.95 6.68 14.03
N GLU A 152 -1.93 8.02 13.97
CA GLU A 152 -2.66 8.88 14.89
C GLU A 152 -4.19 8.71 14.79
N ALA A 153 -4.68 8.34 13.61
CA ALA A 153 -6.10 8.10 13.37
C ALA A 153 -6.56 6.69 13.76
N VAL A 154 -5.66 5.72 13.98
CA VAL A 154 -6.02 4.35 14.37
C VAL A 154 -6.66 4.34 15.76
N ASP A 155 -7.89 3.82 15.84
CA ASP A 155 -8.58 3.62 17.11
C ASP A 155 -8.09 2.33 17.77
N SER A 156 -7.25 2.48 18.78
CA SER A 156 -6.66 1.37 19.54
C SER A 156 -6.61 1.72 21.03
N LYS A 157 -6.86 0.72 21.87
CA LYS A 157 -6.69 0.85 23.33
C LYS A 157 -5.22 0.92 23.73
N GLN A 158 -4.34 0.39 22.89
CA GLN A 158 -2.91 0.37 23.08
C GLN A 158 -2.24 1.58 22.43
N PRO A 159 -1.11 2.08 22.96
CA PRO A 159 -0.27 3.04 22.24
C PRO A 159 0.15 2.49 20.87
N VAL A 160 0.08 3.32 19.83
CA VAL A 160 0.42 2.94 18.44
C VAL A 160 1.65 3.71 17.97
N TYR A 161 2.64 3.00 17.44
CA TYR A 161 3.89 3.56 16.93
C TYR A 161 3.98 3.43 15.41
N ALA A 162 4.29 4.54 14.74
CA ALA A 162 4.60 4.56 13.31
C ALA A 162 6.07 4.17 13.08
N ARG A 163 6.34 3.09 12.35
CA ARG A 163 7.70 2.68 11.99
C ARG A 163 7.76 2.26 10.53
N THR A 164 8.98 2.16 10.03
CA THR A 164 9.23 1.77 8.64
C THR A 164 10.30 0.68 8.56
N LEU A 165 10.33 -0.05 7.44
CA LEU A 165 11.40 -1.00 7.15
C LEU A 165 12.70 -0.27 6.76
N TYR A 166 12.58 0.87 6.06
CA TYR A 166 13.71 1.67 5.56
C TYR A 166 13.55 3.15 5.90
N GLY A 167 14.68 3.86 5.99
CA GLY A 167 14.72 5.31 6.18
C GLY A 167 14.76 5.74 7.64
N ALA A 168 14.43 7.02 7.89
CA ALA A 168 14.62 7.65 9.19
C ALA A 168 13.77 7.05 10.32
N LEU A 169 12.55 6.56 10.00
CA LEU A 169 11.63 5.95 10.96
C LEU A 169 11.81 4.43 11.06
N THR A 170 12.99 3.89 10.67
CA THR A 170 13.18 2.45 10.69
C THR A 170 13.03 1.88 12.10
N PHE A 171 12.24 0.80 12.20
CA PHE A 171 12.01 0.12 13.48
C PHE A 171 13.30 -0.42 14.15
N ARG A 172 14.37 -0.58 13.36
CA ARG A 172 15.68 -0.98 13.86
C ARG A 172 16.26 -0.01 14.89
N ASN A 173 15.84 1.25 14.85
CA ASN A 173 16.41 2.28 15.70
C ASN A 173 15.98 2.14 17.17
N ASP A 174 14.78 1.63 17.42
CA ASP A 174 14.18 1.71 18.75
C ASP A 174 13.20 0.59 19.12
N LEU A 175 13.00 -0.41 18.25
CA LEU A 175 12.07 -1.52 18.56
C LEU A 175 12.51 -2.29 19.80
N GLU A 176 13.83 -2.45 20.02
CA GLU A 176 14.36 -3.05 21.24
C GLU A 176 13.94 -2.24 22.46
N GLU A 177 14.13 -0.92 22.43
CA GLU A 177 13.78 -0.04 23.56
C GLU A 177 12.27 0.00 23.79
N ILE A 178 11.46 -0.05 22.75
CA ILE A 178 10.01 -0.19 22.87
C ILE A 178 9.67 -1.52 23.55
N SER A 179 10.32 -2.62 23.14
CA SER A 179 10.06 -3.95 23.71
C SER A 179 10.35 -4.09 25.21
N LYS A 180 11.19 -3.21 25.77
CA LYS A 180 11.48 -3.17 27.20
C LYS A 180 10.39 -2.50 28.04
N GLN A 181 9.47 -1.76 27.40
CA GLN A 181 8.44 -0.97 28.07
C GLN A 181 7.11 -1.68 28.16
N TYR A 182 6.93 -2.78 27.43
CA TYR A 182 5.67 -3.50 27.28
C TYR A 182 5.86 -4.99 27.52
N ASP A 183 4.80 -5.67 27.95
CA ASP A 183 4.77 -7.12 28.11
C ASP A 183 4.54 -7.80 26.74
N GLU A 184 3.78 -7.13 25.86
CA GLU A 184 3.42 -7.64 24.54
C GLU A 184 3.48 -6.54 23.47
N LEU A 185 3.97 -6.89 22.28
CA LEU A 185 3.92 -6.01 21.10
C LEU A 185 3.14 -6.67 19.96
N ILE A 186 2.24 -5.89 19.39
CA ILE A 186 1.53 -6.24 18.17
C ILE A 186 2.24 -5.55 17.00
N ILE A 187 2.89 -6.33 16.16
CA ILE A 187 3.54 -5.84 14.93
C ILE A 187 2.54 -5.96 13.79
N VAL A 188 2.19 -4.84 13.17
CA VAL A 188 1.28 -4.78 12.02
C VAL A 188 2.07 -4.41 10.77
N PRO A 189 2.41 -5.40 9.90
CA PRO A 189 3.07 -5.13 8.64
C PRO A 189 2.10 -4.48 7.66
N LEU A 190 2.26 -3.18 7.38
CA LEU A 190 1.43 -2.46 6.43
C LEU A 190 2.01 -2.60 5.01
N PHE A 191 1.82 -3.79 4.42
CA PHE A 191 2.23 -4.17 3.08
C PHE A 191 1.06 -4.84 2.34
N PHE A 192 1.12 -4.84 1.01
CA PHE A 192 0.03 -5.36 0.18
C PHE A 192 -0.21 -6.86 0.37
N PHE A 193 0.86 -7.63 0.59
CA PHE A 193 0.77 -9.08 0.80
C PHE A 193 1.97 -9.60 1.60
N ASP A 194 1.78 -10.76 2.23
CA ASP A 194 2.84 -11.49 2.92
C ASP A 194 3.84 -12.03 1.88
N GLY A 195 4.99 -11.38 1.79
CA GLY A 195 5.99 -11.68 0.79
C GLY A 195 7.40 -11.29 1.25
N ARG A 196 8.29 -11.03 0.29
CA ARG A 196 9.69 -10.74 0.56
C ARG A 196 9.92 -9.64 1.61
N LEU A 197 9.11 -8.57 1.57
CA LEU A 197 9.26 -7.44 2.51
C LEU A 197 8.81 -7.81 3.92
N VAL A 198 7.69 -8.50 4.06
CA VAL A 198 7.20 -9.00 5.36
C VAL A 198 8.19 -10.02 5.94
N ASN A 199 8.69 -10.95 5.13
CA ASN A 199 9.71 -11.90 5.55
C ASN A 199 11.00 -11.19 5.99
N LYS A 200 11.37 -10.08 5.32
CA LYS A 200 12.51 -9.27 5.75
C LYS A 200 12.25 -8.57 7.09
N VAL A 201 11.05 -8.06 7.32
CA VAL A 201 10.67 -7.50 8.65
C VAL A 201 10.82 -8.57 9.72
N LYS A 202 10.21 -9.76 9.51
CA LYS A 202 10.29 -10.89 10.45
C LYS A 202 11.74 -11.30 10.71
N GLY A 203 12.54 -11.54 9.66
CA GLY A 203 13.94 -11.95 9.82
C GLY A 203 14.82 -10.93 10.56
N VAL A 204 14.54 -9.62 10.40
CA VAL A 204 15.25 -8.60 11.17
C VAL A 204 14.81 -8.62 12.64
N ILE A 205 13.53 -8.77 12.91
CA ILE A 205 12.99 -8.86 14.28
C ILE A 205 13.54 -10.11 14.99
N ASP A 206 13.64 -11.25 14.29
CA ASP A 206 14.19 -12.50 14.85
C ASP A 206 15.66 -12.36 15.29
N GLU A 207 16.41 -11.44 14.67
CA GLU A 207 17.81 -11.14 15.01
C GLU A 207 17.97 -10.05 16.11
N MET A 208 16.88 -9.39 16.51
CA MET A 208 16.90 -8.31 17.51
C MET A 208 16.71 -8.86 18.93
N PRO A 209 17.34 -8.24 19.95
CA PRO A 209 17.10 -8.59 21.35
C PRO A 209 15.75 -8.03 21.82
N ILE A 210 14.69 -8.74 21.51
CA ILE A 210 13.33 -8.38 21.93
C ILE A 210 13.05 -8.90 23.33
N HIS A 211 12.46 -8.08 24.21
CA HIS A 211 12.30 -8.33 25.63
C HIS A 211 10.84 -8.61 26.06
N CYS A 212 9.93 -8.78 25.10
CA CYS A 212 8.49 -9.02 25.34
C CYS A 212 7.94 -10.08 24.38
N ASN A 213 6.68 -10.46 24.58
CA ASN A 213 5.99 -11.35 23.63
C ASN A 213 5.64 -10.59 22.35
N LEU A 214 5.87 -11.20 21.18
CA LEU A 214 5.55 -10.61 19.89
C LEU A 214 4.36 -11.32 19.22
N HIS A 215 3.43 -10.51 18.71
CA HIS A 215 2.35 -10.94 17.84
C HIS A 215 2.52 -10.24 16.50
N ILE A 216 2.77 -10.98 15.42
CA ILE A 216 2.89 -10.41 14.08
C ILE A 216 1.63 -10.73 13.32
N THR A 217 0.83 -9.71 13.00
CA THR A 217 -0.41 -9.88 12.25
C THR A 217 -0.13 -10.21 10.78
N PRO A 218 -1.10 -10.77 10.03
CA PRO A 218 -1.04 -10.75 8.58
C PRO A 218 -0.95 -9.31 8.05
N SER A 219 -0.30 -9.11 6.90
CA SER A 219 -0.36 -7.84 6.16
C SER A 219 -1.78 -7.60 5.62
N ILE A 220 -1.97 -6.62 4.72
CA ILE A 220 -3.26 -6.40 4.03
C ILE A 220 -3.75 -7.70 3.39
N ASN A 221 -2.82 -8.42 2.76
CA ASN A 221 -2.93 -9.80 2.28
C ASN A 221 -4.20 -10.06 1.46
N PHE A 222 -4.46 -9.18 0.50
CA PHE A 222 -5.61 -9.31 -0.42
C PHE A 222 -6.99 -9.29 0.29
N ASP A 223 -7.14 -8.45 1.30
CA ASP A 223 -8.41 -8.32 2.02
C ASP A 223 -9.52 -7.76 1.12
N ASP A 224 -10.76 -8.28 1.29
CA ASP A 224 -11.91 -7.86 0.50
C ASP A 224 -12.28 -6.38 0.67
N SER A 225 -11.83 -5.73 1.75
CA SER A 225 -11.99 -4.28 1.95
C SER A 225 -11.37 -3.46 0.81
N LEU A 226 -10.37 -4.03 0.10
CA LEU A 226 -9.76 -3.39 -1.08
C LEU A 226 -10.79 -3.15 -2.20
N LYS A 227 -11.84 -3.96 -2.32
CA LYS A 227 -12.91 -3.75 -3.29
C LYS A 227 -13.58 -2.39 -3.11
N LEU A 228 -13.98 -2.08 -1.88
CA LEU A 228 -14.61 -0.80 -1.55
C LEU A 228 -13.66 0.37 -1.75
N ILE A 229 -12.41 0.23 -1.31
CA ILE A 229 -11.38 1.27 -1.46
C ILE A 229 -11.16 1.57 -2.95
N ILE A 230 -10.95 0.56 -3.79
CA ILE A 230 -10.70 0.72 -5.23
C ILE A 230 -11.91 1.39 -5.90
N ARG A 231 -13.14 0.94 -5.58
CA ARG A 231 -14.37 1.52 -6.11
C ARG A 231 -14.48 3.00 -5.77
N GLU A 232 -14.38 3.37 -4.49
CA GLU A 232 -14.50 4.75 -4.05
C GLU A 232 -13.37 5.64 -4.62
N ARG A 233 -12.16 5.10 -4.81
CA ARG A 233 -11.05 5.81 -5.49
C ARG A 233 -11.36 6.09 -6.97
N PHE A 234 -12.02 5.17 -7.69
CA PHE A 234 -12.50 5.45 -9.04
C PHE A 234 -13.65 6.45 -9.04
N GLU A 235 -14.63 6.29 -8.15
CA GLU A 235 -15.77 7.19 -8.02
C GLU A 235 -15.34 8.64 -7.75
N ALA A 236 -14.35 8.86 -6.91
CA ALA A 236 -13.80 10.17 -6.63
C ALA A 236 -13.17 10.87 -7.86
N LEU A 237 -12.90 10.14 -8.95
CA LEU A 237 -12.39 10.67 -10.21
C LEU A 237 -13.52 10.96 -11.23
N TYR A 238 -14.78 10.73 -10.89
CA TYR A 238 -15.93 11.18 -11.67
C TYR A 238 -16.20 12.66 -11.32
N VAL A 239 -15.52 13.56 -12.03
CA VAL A 239 -15.72 15.02 -11.91
C VAL A 239 -16.59 15.52 -13.05
#